data_385331325d50075d835653a4fbc58d6f
#
_entry.id   385331325d50075d835653a4fbc58d6f
#
_cell.length_a   1.000
_cell.length_b   1.000
_cell.length_c   1.000
_cell.angle_alpha   90.00
_cell.angle_beta   90.00
_cell.angle_gamma   90.00
#
_symmetry.space_group_name_H-M   'P 1'
#
loop_
_entity.id
_entity.type
_entity.pdbx_description
1 polymer ?
#
loop_
_entity_poly.entity_id
_entity_poly.type
_entity_poly.pdbx_seq_one_letter_code
_entity_poly.pdbx_strand_id
1 'polypeptide(L)'
;MTLIEEMLENSGSIAVIGAKDAEWETAYKVPLYMYKHGYRIFPVNPKLEGKVLFGEEAKDQVNHLIDVIDMVNIFRRPEFLEDHAMEILQMNPLPKYVWFQLGINNDMAKKILEEKGIKVVQNRCIMVEHANMT
;
A
#
# COMPACT_ATOMS: atom_id res chain seq x y z
N MET A 1 -1.37 17.09 -13.98
CA MET A 1 -1.29 15.63 -13.75
C MET A 1 -2.44 15.19 -12.83
N THR A 2 -2.91 13.97 -12.99
CA THR A 2 -3.95 13.44 -12.12
C THR A 2 -3.37 13.05 -10.76
N LEU A 3 -4.24 12.84 -9.76
CA LEU A 3 -3.79 12.35 -8.45
C LEU A 3 -3.08 11.00 -8.59
N ILE A 4 -3.61 10.10 -9.43
CA ILE A 4 -2.98 8.80 -9.65
C ILE A 4 -1.56 8.95 -10.20
N GLU A 5 -1.39 9.80 -11.20
CA GLU A 5 -0.07 10.08 -11.75
C GLU A 5 0.87 10.70 -10.71
N GLU A 6 0.37 11.65 -9.93
CA GLU A 6 1.12 12.27 -8.84
C GLU A 6 1.64 11.20 -7.87
N MET A 7 0.75 10.32 -7.43
CA MET A 7 1.08 9.26 -6.47
C MET A 7 2.16 8.32 -7.00
N LEU A 8 2.02 7.89 -8.24
CA LEU A 8 2.95 6.94 -8.85
C LEU A 8 4.30 7.56 -9.16
N GLU A 9 4.33 8.82 -9.57
CA GLU A 9 5.57 9.52 -9.90
C GLU A 9 6.35 9.98 -8.66
N ASN A 10 5.65 10.27 -7.56
CA ASN A 10 6.27 10.82 -6.35
C ASN A 10 6.49 9.78 -5.26
N SER A 11 6.29 8.51 -5.54
CA SER A 11 6.53 7.44 -4.58
C SER A 11 7.72 6.59 -5.00
N GLY A 12 8.62 6.33 -4.06
CA GLY A 12 9.72 5.39 -4.26
C GLY A 12 9.54 4.14 -3.41
N SER A 13 8.83 4.25 -2.29
CA SER A 13 8.61 3.16 -1.34
C SER A 13 7.11 2.94 -1.13
N ILE A 14 6.69 1.67 -1.21
CA ILE A 14 5.30 1.27 -1.05
C ILE A 14 5.22 0.16 -0.01
N ALA A 15 4.48 0.40 1.08
CA ALA A 15 4.14 -0.66 2.02
C ALA A 15 2.85 -1.34 1.54
N VAL A 16 2.82 -2.67 1.53
CA VAL A 16 1.69 -3.44 1.02
C VAL A 16 1.05 -4.19 2.17
N ILE A 17 -0.08 -3.68 2.66
CA ILE A 17 -0.87 -4.33 3.71
C ILE A 17 -1.68 -5.45 3.07
N GLY A 18 -1.56 -6.66 3.62
CA GLY A 18 -2.22 -7.83 3.07
C GLY A 18 -1.43 -8.52 1.98
N ALA A 19 -0.13 -8.25 1.87
CA ALA A 19 0.75 -8.95 0.94
C ALA A 19 0.67 -10.46 1.14
N LYS A 20 0.77 -11.20 0.05
CA LYS A 20 0.74 -12.67 0.03
C LYS A 20 2.06 -13.20 -0.51
N ASP A 21 2.35 -14.47 -0.23
CA ASP A 21 3.57 -15.12 -0.71
C ASP A 21 3.30 -16.18 -1.78
N ALA A 22 2.04 -16.48 -2.07
CA ALA A 22 1.67 -17.43 -3.11
C ALA A 22 1.64 -16.74 -4.48
N GLU A 23 2.35 -17.30 -5.44
CA GLU A 23 2.56 -16.68 -6.76
C GLU A 23 1.28 -16.42 -7.56
N TRP A 24 0.21 -17.17 -7.27
CA TRP A 24 -1.08 -16.99 -7.97
C TRP A 24 -1.97 -15.92 -7.34
N GLU A 25 -1.61 -15.43 -6.17
CA GLU A 25 -2.41 -14.42 -5.46
C GLU A 25 -2.20 -13.02 -6.05
N THR A 26 -3.26 -12.25 -6.20
CA THR A 26 -3.18 -10.88 -6.68
C THR A 26 -2.28 -10.04 -5.77
N ALA A 27 -2.38 -10.25 -4.46
CA ALA A 27 -1.57 -9.52 -3.48
C ALA A 27 -0.10 -9.97 -3.46
N TYR A 28 0.30 -10.86 -4.35
CA TYR A 28 1.70 -11.17 -4.68
C TYR A 28 2.06 -10.63 -6.06
N LYS A 29 1.22 -10.90 -7.07
CA LYS A 29 1.49 -10.52 -8.47
C LYS A 29 1.61 -9.01 -8.65
N VAL A 30 0.72 -8.25 -8.04
CA VAL A 30 0.69 -6.79 -8.19
C VAL A 30 1.90 -6.15 -7.51
N PRO A 31 2.22 -6.46 -6.24
CA PRO A 31 3.46 -5.95 -5.63
C PRO A 31 4.71 -6.36 -6.40
N LEU A 32 4.76 -7.59 -6.93
CA LEU A 32 5.91 -8.04 -7.73
C LEU A 32 6.08 -7.18 -8.97
N TYR A 33 4.99 -6.85 -9.66
CA TYR A 33 5.03 -5.95 -10.82
C TYR A 33 5.62 -4.61 -10.43
N MET A 34 5.15 -4.02 -9.33
CA MET A 34 5.65 -2.72 -8.86
C MET A 34 7.14 -2.79 -8.49
N TYR A 35 7.55 -3.88 -7.83
CA TYR A 35 8.95 -4.13 -7.50
C TYR A 35 9.82 -4.16 -8.76
N LYS A 36 9.36 -4.88 -9.79
CA LYS A 36 10.09 -4.99 -11.06
C LYS A 36 10.16 -3.66 -11.82
N HIS A 37 9.30 -2.71 -11.48
CA HIS A 37 9.27 -1.38 -12.09
C HIS A 37 9.94 -0.30 -11.23
N GLY A 38 10.80 -0.72 -10.28
CA GLY A 38 11.67 0.17 -9.56
C GLY A 38 11.20 0.68 -8.21
N TYR A 39 10.03 0.23 -7.75
CA TYR A 39 9.55 0.61 -6.41
C TYR A 39 10.17 -0.31 -5.35
N ARG A 40 10.52 0.25 -4.20
CA ARG A 40 10.84 -0.55 -3.03
C ARG A 40 9.53 -1.01 -2.41
N ILE A 41 9.37 -2.31 -2.22
CA ILE A 41 8.12 -2.91 -1.72
C ILE A 41 8.36 -3.49 -0.33
N PHE A 42 7.57 -3.03 0.64
CA PHE A 42 7.64 -3.45 2.03
C PHE A 42 6.39 -4.27 2.36
N PRO A 43 6.52 -5.62 2.42
CA PRO A 43 5.35 -6.46 2.68
C PRO A 43 4.91 -6.36 4.15
N VAL A 44 3.59 -6.27 4.36
CA VAL A 44 2.99 -6.21 5.69
C VAL A 44 1.88 -7.25 5.79
N ASN A 45 2.10 -8.26 6.63
CA ASN A 45 1.10 -9.30 6.90
C ASN A 45 1.56 -10.08 8.13
N PRO A 46 0.76 -10.16 9.21
CA PRO A 46 1.16 -10.91 10.41
C PRO A 46 1.56 -12.35 10.13
N LYS A 47 0.92 -13.00 9.15
CA LYS A 47 1.18 -14.40 8.79
C LYS A 47 2.54 -14.59 8.12
N LEU A 48 3.13 -13.52 7.60
CA LEU A 48 4.41 -13.58 6.88
C LEU A 48 5.54 -12.92 7.64
N GLU A 49 5.31 -12.50 8.88
CA GLU A 49 6.31 -11.79 9.68
C GLU A 49 7.66 -12.50 9.67
N GLY A 50 8.71 -11.75 9.34
CA GLY A 50 10.06 -12.26 9.26
C GLY A 50 10.46 -12.87 7.92
N LYS A 51 9.47 -13.18 7.04
CA LYS A 51 9.76 -13.72 5.71
C LYS A 51 10.21 -12.59 4.78
N VAL A 52 11.20 -12.88 3.94
CA VAL A 52 11.68 -11.89 2.97
C VAL A 52 10.91 -12.04 1.66
N LEU A 53 10.28 -10.94 1.21
CA LEU A 53 9.61 -10.84 -0.08
C LEU A 53 10.03 -9.53 -0.74
N PHE A 54 10.30 -9.57 -2.04
CA PHE A 54 10.68 -8.37 -2.81
C PHE A 54 11.89 -7.67 -2.19
N GLY A 55 12.80 -8.45 -1.59
CA GLY A 55 14.03 -7.93 -0.99
C GLY A 55 13.89 -7.32 0.40
N GLU A 56 12.68 -7.33 0.99
CA GLU A 56 12.43 -6.75 2.30
C GLU A 56 11.77 -7.76 3.25
N GLU A 57 12.09 -7.65 4.53
CA GLU A 57 11.49 -8.49 5.57
C GLU A 57 10.06 -8.05 5.87
N ALA A 58 9.11 -8.99 5.83
CA ALA A 58 7.72 -8.70 6.13
C ALA A 58 7.54 -8.36 7.61
N LYS A 59 6.74 -7.31 7.87
CA LYS A 59 6.36 -6.90 9.21
C LYS A 59 4.90 -7.26 9.47
N ASP A 60 4.54 -7.35 10.73
CA ASP A 60 3.18 -7.69 11.14
C ASP A 60 2.20 -6.52 10.97
N GLN A 61 2.65 -5.29 11.21
CA GLN A 61 1.84 -4.08 11.07
C GLN A 61 2.64 -2.98 10.38
N VAL A 62 1.92 -2.11 9.66
CA VAL A 62 2.54 -1.06 8.86
C VAL A 62 3.30 -0.03 9.74
N ASN A 63 2.81 0.22 10.95
CA ASN A 63 3.47 1.16 11.86
C ASN A 63 4.72 0.58 12.53
N HIS A 64 5.03 -0.69 12.30
CA HIS A 64 6.28 -1.30 12.76
C HIS A 64 7.41 -1.20 11.74
N LEU A 65 7.13 -0.67 10.55
CA LEU A 65 8.18 -0.39 9.57
C LEU A 65 9.03 0.77 10.06
N ILE A 66 10.36 0.64 9.93
CA ILE A 66 11.31 1.67 10.36
C ILE A 66 11.72 2.58 9.20
N ASP A 67 11.50 2.15 7.96
CA ASP A 67 11.83 2.92 6.77
C ASP A 67 10.77 3.99 6.51
N VAL A 68 11.17 5.06 5.81
CA VAL A 68 10.22 6.08 5.35
C VAL A 68 9.41 5.49 4.21
N ILE A 69 8.09 5.51 4.34
CA ILE A 69 7.15 4.96 3.35
C ILE A 69 6.40 6.11 2.68
N ASP A 70 6.47 6.17 1.36
CA ASP A 70 5.77 7.20 0.59
C ASP A 70 4.29 6.87 0.41
N MET A 71 3.98 5.59 0.15
CA MET A 71 2.63 5.14 -0.13
C MET A 71 2.32 3.83 0.60
N VAL A 72 1.08 3.69 1.07
CA VAL A 72 0.58 2.42 1.59
C VAL A 72 -0.49 1.90 0.63
N ASN A 73 -0.30 0.68 0.11
CA ASN A 73 -1.23 0.01 -0.79
C ASN A 73 -1.91 -1.12 -0.03
N ILE A 74 -3.24 -1.14 0.00
CA ILE A 74 -4.01 -2.04 0.87
C ILE A 74 -4.77 -3.10 0.05
N PHE A 75 -4.50 -4.38 0.37
CA PHE A 75 -5.16 -5.57 -0.16
C PHE A 75 -5.92 -6.27 0.97
N ARG A 76 -6.90 -5.58 1.57
CA ARG A 76 -7.71 -6.13 2.66
C ARG A 76 -9.17 -5.85 2.39
N ARG A 77 -10.07 -6.67 2.98
CA ARG A 77 -11.50 -6.45 2.84
C ARG A 77 -11.91 -5.09 3.43
N PRO A 78 -12.93 -4.43 2.86
CA PRO A 78 -13.31 -3.07 3.28
C PRO A 78 -13.57 -2.91 4.78
N GLU A 79 -14.13 -3.94 5.43
CA GLU A 79 -14.44 -3.88 6.88
C GLU A 79 -13.20 -3.73 7.77
N PHE A 80 -11.99 -4.01 7.25
CA PHE A 80 -10.76 -3.88 8.03
C PHE A 80 -10.04 -2.54 7.82
N LEU A 81 -10.52 -1.71 6.88
CA LEU A 81 -9.75 -0.54 6.46
C LEU A 81 -9.73 0.58 7.51
N GLU A 82 -10.76 0.71 8.34
CA GLU A 82 -10.74 1.72 9.40
C GLU A 82 -9.65 1.41 10.42
N ASP A 83 -9.48 0.14 10.80
CA ASP A 83 -8.40 -0.28 11.69
C ASP A 83 -7.04 -0.06 11.06
N HIS A 84 -6.88 -0.37 9.78
CA HIS A 84 -5.63 -0.11 9.07
C HIS A 84 -5.34 1.38 8.94
N ALA A 85 -6.37 2.21 8.74
CA ALA A 85 -6.19 3.66 8.73
C ALA A 85 -5.62 4.15 10.07
N MET A 86 -6.10 3.63 11.19
CA MET A 86 -5.58 3.98 12.50
C MET A 86 -4.13 3.55 12.68
N GLU A 87 -3.77 2.37 12.17
CA GLU A 87 -2.37 1.90 12.18
C GLU A 87 -1.48 2.83 11.35
N ILE A 88 -1.95 3.25 10.19
CA ILE A 88 -1.21 4.17 9.32
C ILE A 88 -0.94 5.49 10.03
N LEU A 89 -1.91 5.98 10.81
CA LEU A 89 -1.73 7.22 11.56
C LEU A 89 -0.71 7.10 12.72
N GLN A 90 -0.28 5.88 13.05
CA GLN A 90 0.81 5.63 14.00
C GLN A 90 2.19 5.66 13.35
N MET A 91 2.26 5.71 12.01
CA MET A 91 3.54 5.78 11.31
C MET A 91 4.22 7.14 11.54
N ASN A 92 5.55 7.15 11.55
CA ASN A 92 6.33 8.38 11.74
C ASN A 92 7.58 8.35 10.83
N PRO A 93 7.62 9.17 9.76
CA PRO A 93 6.58 10.13 9.35
C PRO A 93 5.38 9.44 8.73
N LEU A 94 4.27 10.19 8.60
CA LEU A 94 3.10 9.69 7.89
C LEU A 94 3.42 9.51 6.41
N PRO A 95 2.82 8.50 5.73
CA PRO A 95 2.96 8.40 4.29
C PRO A 95 2.24 9.57 3.61
N LYS A 96 2.69 9.91 2.41
CA LYS A 96 2.03 10.94 1.60
C LYS A 96 0.71 10.44 1.03
N TYR A 97 0.64 9.14 0.73
CA TYR A 97 -0.43 8.53 -0.05
C TYR A 97 -0.89 7.20 0.52
N VAL A 98 -2.19 6.91 0.33
CA VAL A 98 -2.75 5.58 0.60
C VAL A 98 -3.60 5.17 -0.59
N TRP A 99 -3.47 3.91 -1.00
CA TRP A 99 -4.11 3.36 -2.18
C TRP A 99 -4.90 2.11 -1.80
N PHE A 100 -6.23 2.17 -1.95
CA PHE A 100 -7.10 1.00 -1.76
C PHE A 100 -7.24 0.30 -3.11
N GLN A 101 -6.85 -0.96 -3.15
CA GLN A 101 -6.80 -1.75 -4.38
C GLN A 101 -8.19 -1.97 -4.98
N LEU A 102 -8.25 -2.44 -6.23
CA LEU A 102 -9.48 -2.68 -6.97
C LEU A 102 -10.48 -3.51 -6.14
N GLY A 103 -11.73 -3.07 -6.11
CA GLY A 103 -12.79 -3.71 -5.34
C GLY A 103 -12.86 -3.30 -3.87
N ILE A 104 -11.94 -2.43 -3.43
CA ILE A 104 -11.84 -2.04 -2.03
C ILE A 104 -12.23 -0.57 -1.88
N ASN A 105 -13.35 -0.33 -1.19
CA ASN A 105 -13.86 1.01 -0.91
C ASN A 105 -14.19 1.11 0.58
N ASN A 106 -13.83 2.22 1.21
CA ASN A 106 -14.27 2.55 2.56
C ASN A 106 -14.14 4.06 2.74
N ASP A 107 -15.27 4.78 2.60
CA ASP A 107 -15.27 6.25 2.64
C ASP A 107 -14.88 6.79 4.02
N MET A 108 -15.18 6.06 5.09
CA MET A 108 -14.80 6.47 6.44
C MET A 108 -13.28 6.40 6.63
N ALA A 109 -12.66 5.28 6.20
CA ALA A 109 -11.20 5.14 6.26
C ALA A 109 -10.52 6.23 5.43
N LYS A 110 -11.04 6.49 4.23
CA LYS A 110 -10.53 7.56 3.37
C LYS A 110 -10.59 8.91 4.08
N LYS A 111 -11.73 9.23 4.70
CA LYS A 111 -11.91 10.48 5.43
C LYS A 111 -10.92 10.61 6.59
N ILE A 112 -10.76 9.56 7.37
CA ILE A 112 -9.81 9.52 8.50
C ILE A 112 -8.41 9.91 8.02
N LEU A 113 -7.99 9.34 6.90
CA LEU A 113 -6.65 9.58 6.34
C LEU A 113 -6.53 10.98 5.75
N GLU A 114 -7.53 11.42 5.00
CA GLU A 114 -7.52 12.73 4.36
C GLU A 114 -7.53 13.88 5.35
N GLU A 115 -8.16 13.71 6.50
CA GLU A 115 -8.16 14.71 7.57
C GLU A 115 -6.75 14.97 8.13
N LYS A 116 -5.82 14.02 7.93
CA LYS A 116 -4.42 14.16 8.34
C LYS A 116 -3.50 14.57 7.19
N GLY A 117 -4.06 14.98 6.06
CA GLY A 117 -3.30 15.46 4.92
C GLY A 117 -2.81 14.36 3.98
N ILE A 118 -3.23 13.12 4.18
CA ILE A 118 -2.86 12.00 3.30
C ILE A 118 -3.83 11.98 2.12
N LYS A 119 -3.29 11.86 0.90
CA LYS A 119 -4.12 11.76 -0.30
C LYS A 119 -4.45 10.30 -0.56
N VAL A 120 -5.72 10.02 -0.87
CA VAL A 120 -6.23 8.64 -0.97
C VAL A 120 -6.88 8.38 -2.32
N VAL A 121 -6.56 7.23 -2.92
CA VAL A 121 -7.26 6.67 -4.08
C VAL A 121 -7.87 5.36 -3.64
N GLN A 122 -9.09 5.06 -4.09
CA GLN A 122 -9.71 3.77 -3.77
C GLN A 122 -10.30 3.12 -5.01
N ASN A 123 -10.44 1.79 -4.95
CA ASN A 123 -11.05 0.97 -5.99
C ASN A 123 -10.32 1.05 -7.33
N ARG A 124 -8.98 0.98 -7.30
CA ARG A 124 -8.15 0.96 -8.50
C ARG A 124 -7.05 -0.07 -8.35
N CYS A 125 -6.69 -0.74 -9.44
CA CYS A 125 -5.52 -1.64 -9.44
C CYS A 125 -4.28 -0.81 -9.74
N ILE A 126 -3.35 -0.74 -8.79
CA ILE A 126 -2.13 0.07 -8.93
C ILE A 126 -1.28 -0.38 -10.11
N MET A 127 -1.22 -1.69 -10.39
CA MET A 127 -0.48 -2.24 -11.52
C MET A 127 -1.08 -1.75 -12.85
N VAL A 128 -2.41 -1.80 -12.98
CA VAL A 128 -3.09 -1.37 -14.21
C VAL A 128 -2.90 0.13 -14.42
N GLU A 129 -3.05 0.92 -13.38
CA GLU A 129 -2.86 2.38 -13.48
C GLU A 129 -1.44 2.73 -13.87
N HIS A 130 -0.44 2.04 -13.30
CA HIS A 130 0.95 2.26 -13.64
C HIS A 130 1.22 1.87 -15.12
N ALA A 131 0.70 0.74 -15.56
CA ALA A 131 0.89 0.28 -16.94
C ALA A 131 0.27 1.25 -17.95
N ASN A 132 -0.78 1.95 -17.57
CA ASN A 132 -1.47 2.90 -18.46
C ASN A 132 -0.80 4.28 -18.53
N MET A 133 0.26 4.50 -17.77
CA MET A 133 0.96 5.80 -17.74
C MET A 133 1.97 5.98 -18.88
N THR A 134 2.26 4.96 -19.63
CA THR A 134 3.28 5.02 -20.70
C THR A 134 2.74 5.58 -22.00
#